data_72065f3d188c6549b9787abca1b08dd6
#
_entry.id   72065f3d188c6549b9787abca1b08dd6
#
_cell.length_a   1.000
_cell.length_b   1.000
_cell.length_c   1.000
_cell.angle_alpha   90.00
_cell.angle_beta   90.00
_cell.angle_gamma   90.00
#
_symmetry.space_group_name_H-M   'P 1'
#
loop_
_entity.id
_entity.type
_entity.pdbx_description
1 polymer ?
#
loop_
_entity_poly.entity_id
_entity_poly.type
_entity_poly.pdbx_seq_one_letter_code
_entity_poly.pdbx_strand_id
1 'polypeptide(L)'
;KEDFPLLKESPVAYLDNAATMQRPQVVLEAEKTFYEKYNANPLRGLYELGMEATDRYEEARETVRAFLHAAKSCEIIFTRNTTESINLAAYSYGLNNLKAGDEILVGIDSHHSNLLPWQMVARQTGASLKFLECENDGSFTEESIDKAITKKTKLAAITHISNVIGKV
;
A
#
# COMPACT_ATOMS: atom_id res chain seq x y z
N LYS A 1 9.06 -15.06 17.87
CA LYS A 1 10.36 -15.31 17.23
C LYS A 1 10.44 -16.66 16.54
N GLU A 2 9.77 -17.68 17.07
CA GLU A 2 9.86 -19.07 16.57
C GLU A 2 9.49 -19.21 15.08
N ASP A 3 8.53 -18.43 14.62
CA ASP A 3 8.08 -18.46 13.22
C ASP A 3 9.05 -17.78 12.24
N PHE A 4 10.06 -17.06 12.75
CA PHE A 4 10.99 -16.27 11.94
C PHE A 4 12.42 -16.85 12.04
N PRO A 5 12.89 -17.55 11.01
CA PRO A 5 14.20 -18.23 11.05
C PRO A 5 15.36 -17.32 11.44
N LEU A 6 15.39 -16.09 10.90
CA LEU A 6 16.43 -15.12 11.21
C LEU A 6 16.47 -14.76 12.71
N LEU A 7 15.31 -14.72 13.36
CA LEU A 7 15.19 -14.26 14.75
C LEU A 7 15.19 -15.40 15.77
N LYS A 8 15.04 -16.63 15.33
CA LYS A 8 14.89 -17.80 16.20
C LYS A 8 16.07 -17.93 17.18
N GLU A 9 17.27 -17.86 16.67
CA GLU A 9 18.51 -17.99 17.46
C GLU A 9 19.22 -16.66 17.71
N SER A 10 18.60 -15.54 17.26
CA SER A 10 19.18 -14.21 17.43
C SER A 10 18.87 -13.63 18.81
N PRO A 11 19.87 -13.06 19.51
CA PRO A 11 19.62 -12.32 20.76
C PRO A 11 18.95 -10.97 20.53
N VAL A 12 18.87 -10.51 19.27
CA VAL A 12 18.38 -9.18 18.91
C VAL A 12 16.87 -9.05 19.11
N ALA A 13 16.43 -7.95 19.69
CA ALA A 13 15.06 -7.47 19.59
C ALA A 13 14.95 -6.65 18.29
N TYR A 14 14.39 -7.24 17.23
CA TYR A 14 14.24 -6.57 15.95
C TYR A 14 13.03 -5.64 15.98
N LEU A 15 13.25 -4.33 15.92
CA LEU A 15 12.22 -3.28 16.02
C LEU A 15 12.05 -2.48 14.74
N ASP A 16 12.72 -2.86 13.64
CA ASP A 16 12.72 -2.12 12.36
C ASP A 16 11.80 -2.77 11.31
N ASN A 17 10.70 -3.39 11.75
CA ASN A 17 9.74 -4.03 10.82
C ASN A 17 9.00 -3.04 9.93
N ALA A 18 8.92 -1.76 10.30
CA ALA A 18 8.32 -0.73 9.46
C ALA A 18 9.14 -0.48 8.18
N ALA A 19 10.46 -0.58 8.27
CA ALA A 19 11.36 -0.49 7.11
C ALA A 19 11.49 -1.81 6.36
N THR A 20 11.73 -2.92 7.10
CA THR A 20 11.91 -4.25 6.51
C THR A 20 11.31 -5.31 7.41
N MET A 21 10.18 -5.86 7.03
CA MET A 21 9.53 -6.94 7.77
C MET A 21 10.29 -8.27 7.55
N GLN A 22 10.56 -8.98 8.65
CA GLN A 22 11.13 -10.31 8.59
C GLN A 22 10.12 -11.32 7.99
N ARG A 23 10.65 -12.32 7.29
CA ARG A 23 9.80 -13.33 6.63
C ARG A 23 9.60 -14.53 7.53
N PRO A 24 8.36 -14.91 7.82
CA PRO A 24 8.10 -16.13 8.56
C PRO A 24 8.43 -17.38 7.70
N GLN A 25 8.72 -18.48 8.38
CA GLN A 25 9.10 -19.75 7.73
C GLN A 25 8.08 -20.20 6.69
N VAL A 26 6.80 -20.08 6.99
CA VAL A 26 5.71 -20.49 6.08
C VAL A 26 5.74 -19.73 4.75
N VAL A 27 6.15 -18.46 4.76
CA VAL A 27 6.28 -17.65 3.53
C VAL A 27 7.48 -18.10 2.72
N LEU A 28 8.64 -18.34 3.38
CA LEU A 28 9.84 -18.82 2.72
C LEU A 28 9.63 -20.19 2.06
N GLU A 29 8.92 -21.09 2.74
CA GLU A 29 8.58 -22.41 2.22
C GLU A 29 7.58 -22.34 1.06
N ALA A 30 6.59 -21.46 1.14
CA ALA A 30 5.63 -21.25 0.06
C ALA A 30 6.31 -20.73 -1.20
N GLU A 31 7.19 -19.71 -1.06
CA GLU A 31 7.98 -19.15 -2.16
C GLU A 31 8.89 -20.21 -2.79
N LYS A 32 9.66 -20.93 -1.97
CA LYS A 32 10.53 -22.03 -2.42
C LYS A 32 9.72 -23.09 -3.18
N THR A 33 8.61 -23.55 -2.60
CA THR A 33 7.75 -24.57 -3.21
C THR A 33 7.19 -24.10 -4.55
N PHE A 34 6.80 -22.84 -4.67
CA PHE A 34 6.33 -22.29 -5.92
C PHE A 34 7.41 -22.36 -7.00
N TYR A 35 8.62 -21.90 -6.71
CA TYR A 35 9.72 -21.94 -7.68
C TYR A 35 10.17 -23.36 -8.05
N GLU A 36 10.10 -24.30 -7.12
CA GLU A 36 10.51 -25.67 -7.36
C GLU A 36 9.47 -26.49 -8.15
N LYS A 37 8.18 -26.17 -8.03
CA LYS A 37 7.11 -27.05 -8.53
C LYS A 37 6.14 -26.38 -9.53
N TYR A 38 5.93 -25.09 -9.47
CA TYR A 38 4.83 -24.41 -10.16
C TYR A 38 5.25 -23.20 -11.00
N ASN A 39 6.54 -22.88 -11.01
CA ASN A 39 7.04 -21.67 -11.68
C ASN A 39 6.85 -21.76 -13.20
N ALA A 40 5.86 -21.04 -13.69
CA ALA A 40 5.56 -20.88 -15.12
C ALA A 40 4.98 -19.49 -15.39
N ASN A 41 4.81 -19.13 -16.66
CA ASN A 41 4.20 -17.85 -17.04
C ASN A 41 2.68 -17.87 -16.80
N PRO A 42 2.17 -17.19 -15.79
CA PRO A 42 0.73 -17.14 -15.53
C PRO A 42 -0.02 -16.37 -16.63
N LEU A 43 -1.32 -16.63 -16.76
CA LEU A 43 -2.28 -15.93 -17.64
C LEU A 43 -2.08 -16.13 -19.16
N ARG A 44 -1.03 -16.80 -19.63
CA ARG A 44 -0.74 -16.96 -21.07
C ARG A 44 -0.43 -18.39 -21.50
N GLY A 45 -0.29 -19.32 -20.57
CA GLY A 45 0.05 -20.70 -20.87
C GLY A 45 -1.21 -21.58 -21.00
N LEU A 46 -1.34 -22.29 -22.10
CA LEU A 46 -2.38 -23.34 -22.29
C LEU A 46 -1.88 -24.74 -21.89
N TYR A 47 -0.64 -24.85 -21.40
CA TYR A 47 -0.06 -26.07 -20.89
C TYR A 47 -0.29 -26.20 -19.37
N GLU A 48 -0.28 -27.42 -18.87
CA GLU A 48 -0.66 -27.75 -17.49
C GLU A 48 0.03 -26.87 -16.43
N LEU A 49 1.35 -26.73 -16.50
CA LEU A 49 2.11 -25.92 -15.54
C LEU A 49 1.75 -24.42 -15.61
N GLY A 50 1.44 -23.90 -16.81
CA GLY A 50 1.01 -22.51 -16.97
C GLY A 50 -0.39 -22.26 -16.41
N MET A 51 -1.29 -23.26 -16.52
CA MET A 51 -2.63 -23.20 -15.90
C MET A 51 -2.51 -23.24 -14.39
N GLU A 52 -1.73 -24.17 -13.82
CA GLU A 52 -1.47 -24.28 -12.39
C GLU A 52 -0.90 -22.98 -11.80
N ALA A 53 0.08 -22.37 -12.47
CA ALA A 53 0.63 -21.07 -12.04
C ALA A 53 -0.41 -19.95 -12.06
N THR A 54 -1.33 -19.99 -13.04
CA THR A 54 -2.44 -19.04 -13.15
C THR A 54 -3.42 -19.22 -12.01
N ASP A 55 -3.84 -20.45 -11.75
CA ASP A 55 -4.81 -20.77 -10.69
C ASP A 55 -4.29 -20.33 -9.33
N ARG A 56 -3.03 -20.61 -9.00
CA ARG A 56 -2.38 -20.17 -7.75
C ARG A 56 -2.30 -18.64 -7.62
N TYR A 57 -2.04 -17.97 -8.72
CA TYR A 57 -2.00 -16.50 -8.73
C TYR A 57 -3.38 -15.89 -8.46
N GLU A 58 -4.42 -16.44 -9.07
CA GLU A 58 -5.80 -15.98 -8.87
C GLU A 58 -6.36 -16.39 -7.50
N GLU A 59 -5.99 -17.56 -6.96
CA GLU A 59 -6.29 -17.93 -5.57
C GLU A 59 -5.69 -16.96 -4.56
N ALA A 60 -4.44 -16.55 -4.77
CA ALA A 60 -3.81 -15.52 -3.92
C ALA A 60 -4.55 -14.18 -4.02
N ARG A 61 -4.99 -13.79 -5.21
CA ARG A 61 -5.81 -12.58 -5.42
C ARG A 61 -7.14 -12.67 -4.68
N GLU A 62 -7.81 -13.80 -4.77
CA GLU A 62 -9.09 -14.03 -4.08
C GLU A 62 -8.93 -14.01 -2.54
N THR A 63 -7.83 -14.56 -2.04
CA THR A 63 -7.49 -14.51 -0.61
C THR A 63 -7.33 -13.05 -0.13
N VAL A 64 -6.61 -12.23 -0.88
CA VAL A 64 -6.44 -10.81 -0.57
C VAL A 64 -7.77 -10.04 -0.71
N ARG A 65 -8.56 -10.35 -1.75
CA ARG A 65 -9.90 -9.78 -1.93
C ARG A 65 -10.77 -10.04 -0.69
N ALA A 66 -10.82 -11.28 -0.22
CA ALA A 66 -11.63 -11.64 0.94
C ALA A 66 -11.12 -10.94 2.21
N PHE A 67 -9.80 -10.88 2.42
CA PHE A 67 -9.18 -10.20 3.57
C PHE A 67 -9.50 -8.70 3.60
N LEU A 68 -9.49 -8.04 2.44
CA LEU A 68 -9.78 -6.60 2.32
C LEU A 68 -11.28 -6.29 2.18
N HIS A 69 -12.15 -7.31 2.17
CA HIS A 69 -13.59 -7.16 1.90
C HIS A 69 -13.91 -6.44 0.58
N ALA A 70 -13.03 -6.58 -0.42
CA ALA A 70 -13.30 -6.04 -1.75
C ALA A 70 -14.44 -6.80 -2.44
N ALA A 71 -15.25 -6.13 -3.24
CA ALA A 71 -16.42 -6.75 -3.86
C ALA A 71 -16.04 -7.76 -4.96
N LYS A 72 -14.97 -7.47 -5.71
CA LYS A 72 -14.51 -8.29 -6.85
C LYS A 72 -13.00 -8.48 -6.81
N SER A 73 -12.52 -9.62 -7.29
CA SER A 73 -11.09 -9.92 -7.39
C SER A 73 -10.34 -8.95 -8.33
N CYS A 74 -11.00 -8.42 -9.36
CA CYS A 74 -10.40 -7.43 -10.25
C CYS A 74 -10.12 -6.07 -9.60
N GLU A 75 -10.59 -5.83 -8.39
CA GLU A 75 -10.26 -4.64 -7.59
C GLU A 75 -8.90 -4.77 -6.89
N ILE A 76 -8.33 -5.98 -6.87
CA ILE A 76 -7.02 -6.24 -6.28
C ILE A 76 -5.94 -6.16 -7.36
N ILE A 77 -5.00 -5.26 -7.17
CA ILE A 77 -3.84 -5.07 -8.05
C ILE A 77 -2.57 -5.30 -7.23
N PHE A 78 -1.80 -6.31 -7.58
CA PHE A 78 -0.51 -6.56 -6.97
C PHE A 78 0.55 -5.63 -7.55
N THR A 79 1.31 -5.00 -6.67
CA THR A 79 2.43 -4.12 -7.00
C THR A 79 3.67 -4.53 -6.18
N ARG A 80 4.83 -4.01 -6.53
CA ARG A 80 6.07 -4.35 -5.83
C ARG A 80 6.17 -3.75 -4.42
N ASN A 81 5.53 -2.62 -4.20
CA ASN A 81 5.56 -1.88 -2.92
C ASN A 81 4.55 -0.74 -2.91
N THR A 82 4.39 -0.10 -1.75
CA THR A 82 3.49 1.03 -1.53
C THR A 82 3.82 2.22 -2.45
N THR A 83 5.09 2.50 -2.71
CA THR A 83 5.50 3.58 -3.61
C THR A 83 4.92 3.38 -5.01
N GLU A 84 5.00 2.17 -5.55
CA GLU A 84 4.40 1.83 -6.85
C GLU A 84 2.88 1.94 -6.81
N SER A 85 2.23 1.43 -5.75
CA SER A 85 0.77 1.49 -5.61
C SER A 85 0.25 2.93 -5.60
N ILE A 86 0.87 3.82 -4.83
CA ILE A 86 0.44 5.21 -4.74
C ILE A 86 0.75 5.96 -6.05
N ASN A 87 1.89 5.71 -6.68
CA ASN A 87 2.16 6.28 -8.00
C ASN A 87 1.16 5.78 -9.06
N LEU A 88 0.77 4.50 -9.04
CA LEU A 88 -0.26 3.97 -9.91
C LEU A 88 -1.59 4.73 -9.71
N ALA A 89 -2.02 4.94 -8.47
CA ALA A 89 -3.21 5.71 -8.16
C ALA A 89 -3.07 7.19 -8.58
N ALA A 90 -1.91 7.79 -8.37
CA ALA A 90 -1.64 9.17 -8.76
C ALA A 90 -1.71 9.37 -10.28
N TYR A 91 -1.08 8.48 -11.06
CA TYR A 91 -1.09 8.55 -12.51
C TYR A 91 -2.46 8.18 -13.12
N SER A 92 -3.11 7.13 -12.60
CA SER A 92 -4.38 6.65 -13.15
C SER A 92 -5.58 7.50 -12.71
N TYR A 93 -5.72 7.76 -11.42
CA TYR A 93 -6.84 8.53 -10.88
C TYR A 93 -6.51 10.02 -10.78
N GLY A 94 -5.39 10.36 -10.14
CA GLY A 94 -5.05 11.75 -9.81
C GLY A 94 -4.99 12.65 -11.04
N LEU A 95 -4.19 12.28 -12.04
CA LEU A 95 -4.02 13.10 -13.24
C LEU A 95 -5.28 13.19 -14.11
N ASN A 96 -6.16 12.19 -14.06
CA ASN A 96 -7.36 12.17 -14.90
C ASN A 96 -8.60 12.79 -14.25
N ASN A 97 -8.63 12.91 -12.91
CA ASN A 97 -9.83 13.34 -12.19
C ASN A 97 -9.67 14.65 -11.43
N LEU A 98 -8.44 15.10 -11.18
CA LEU A 98 -8.17 16.35 -10.45
C LEU A 98 -7.84 17.48 -11.43
N LYS A 99 -8.23 18.69 -11.07
CA LYS A 99 -8.07 19.91 -11.88
C LYS A 99 -7.78 21.13 -11.02
N ALA A 100 -7.49 22.24 -11.66
CA ALA A 100 -7.28 23.54 -11.00
C ALA A 100 -8.50 23.92 -10.13
N GLY A 101 -8.21 24.29 -8.88
CA GLY A 101 -9.21 24.62 -7.87
C GLY A 101 -9.63 23.47 -6.97
N ASP A 102 -9.29 22.23 -7.31
CA ASP A 102 -9.45 21.07 -6.42
C ASP A 102 -8.35 21.05 -5.34
N GLU A 103 -8.62 20.37 -4.22
CA GLU A 103 -7.69 20.20 -3.11
C GLU A 103 -7.39 18.72 -2.88
N ILE A 104 -6.09 18.44 -2.68
CA ILE A 104 -5.56 17.15 -2.26
C ILE A 104 -5.11 17.30 -0.80
N LEU A 105 -5.73 16.58 0.11
CA LEU A 105 -5.39 16.57 1.52
C LEU A 105 -4.41 15.42 1.83
N VAL A 106 -3.26 15.75 2.45
CA VAL A 106 -2.23 14.77 2.84
C VAL A 106 -1.94 14.94 4.32
N GLY A 107 -1.81 13.84 5.06
CA GLY A 107 -1.36 13.92 6.47
C GLY A 107 0.06 14.49 6.56
N ILE A 108 0.30 15.39 7.52
CA ILE A 108 1.62 16.00 7.73
C ILE A 108 2.69 14.97 8.11
N ASP A 109 2.29 13.86 8.72
CA ASP A 109 3.13 12.72 9.13
C ASP A 109 3.38 11.71 8.01
N SER A 110 2.87 11.96 6.80
CA SER A 110 2.93 11.03 5.68
C SER A 110 4.35 10.72 5.27
N HIS A 111 4.64 9.44 5.07
CA HIS A 111 5.87 9.00 4.41
C HIS A 111 5.99 9.59 3.00
N HIS A 112 7.21 9.85 2.53
CA HIS A 112 7.46 10.42 1.19
C HIS A 112 6.74 9.69 0.06
N SER A 113 6.58 8.36 0.15
CA SER A 113 5.82 7.59 -0.84
C SER A 113 4.36 8.02 -0.97
N ASN A 114 3.77 8.58 0.10
CA ASN A 114 2.41 9.10 0.11
C ASN A 114 2.34 10.64 0.05
N LEU A 115 3.42 11.32 -0.19
CA LEU A 115 3.48 12.78 -0.36
C LEU A 115 3.88 13.18 -1.78
N LEU A 116 5.02 12.65 -2.27
CA LEU A 116 5.62 13.11 -3.52
C LEU A 116 4.75 12.86 -4.76
N PRO A 117 4.03 11.72 -4.90
CA PRO A 117 3.13 11.53 -6.02
C PRO A 117 2.01 12.57 -6.08
N TRP A 118 1.45 12.96 -4.93
CA TRP A 118 0.39 13.96 -4.86
C TRP A 118 0.90 15.38 -5.11
N GLN A 119 2.13 15.69 -4.74
CA GLN A 119 2.80 16.94 -5.15
C GLN A 119 2.95 17.01 -6.68
N MET A 120 3.34 15.91 -7.29
CA MET A 120 3.44 15.84 -8.76
C MET A 120 2.07 16.05 -9.41
N VAL A 121 1.03 15.36 -8.94
CA VAL A 121 -0.35 15.54 -9.43
C VAL A 121 -0.80 17.00 -9.29
N ALA A 122 -0.62 17.58 -8.09
CA ALA A 122 -1.00 18.97 -7.84
C ALA A 122 -0.33 19.95 -8.83
N ARG A 123 0.97 19.77 -9.09
CA ARG A 123 1.71 20.61 -10.07
C ARG A 123 1.20 20.46 -11.49
N GLN A 124 0.85 19.26 -11.92
CA GLN A 124 0.40 18.99 -13.28
C GLN A 124 -1.05 19.39 -13.54
N THR A 125 -1.92 19.23 -12.54
CA THR A 125 -3.36 19.50 -12.68
C THR A 125 -3.76 20.92 -12.27
N GLY A 126 -2.89 21.63 -11.56
CA GLY A 126 -3.21 22.93 -10.94
C GLY A 126 -4.04 22.78 -9.66
N ALA A 127 -4.24 21.57 -9.14
CA ALA A 127 -4.83 21.37 -7.82
C ALA A 127 -3.91 21.87 -6.70
N SER A 128 -4.50 22.16 -5.54
CA SER A 128 -3.75 22.61 -4.37
C SER A 128 -3.49 21.47 -3.41
N LEU A 129 -2.23 21.32 -2.97
CA LEU A 129 -1.90 20.40 -1.89
C LEU A 129 -2.17 21.07 -0.55
N LYS A 130 -2.90 20.37 0.33
CA LYS A 130 -3.21 20.78 1.69
C LYS A 130 -2.67 19.76 2.66
N PHE A 131 -2.29 20.20 3.85
CA PHE A 131 -1.83 19.30 4.90
C PHE A 131 -2.87 19.21 6.01
N LEU A 132 -3.15 17.99 6.45
CA LEU A 132 -3.84 17.73 7.70
C LEU A 132 -2.80 17.78 8.82
N GLU A 133 -2.91 18.77 9.69
CA GLU A 133 -2.02 18.98 10.83
C GLU A 133 -2.40 18.03 11.98
N CYS A 134 -1.41 17.49 12.66
CA CYS A 134 -1.58 16.65 13.84
C CYS A 134 -1.14 17.39 15.11
N GLU A 135 -1.59 16.89 16.26
CA GLU A 135 -1.13 17.32 17.56
C GLU A 135 0.33 16.89 17.81
N ASN A 136 0.93 17.39 18.91
CA ASN A 136 2.32 17.07 19.28
C ASN A 136 2.57 15.58 19.51
N ASP A 137 1.53 14.81 19.83
CA ASP A 137 1.58 13.35 20.01
C ASP A 137 1.32 12.57 18.72
N GLY A 138 1.10 13.29 17.60
CA GLY A 138 0.81 12.73 16.29
C GLY A 138 -0.65 12.33 16.06
N SER A 139 -1.57 12.63 16.98
CA SER A 139 -3.00 12.39 16.79
C SER A 139 -3.64 13.45 15.89
N PHE A 140 -4.67 13.05 15.15
CA PHE A 140 -5.55 13.96 14.42
C PHE A 140 -6.85 14.14 15.21
N THR A 141 -7.24 15.39 15.44
CA THR A 141 -8.49 15.72 16.12
C THR A 141 -9.65 15.87 15.12
N GLU A 142 -10.88 15.65 15.56
CA GLU A 142 -12.07 15.92 14.74
C GLU A 142 -12.08 17.38 14.24
N GLU A 143 -11.68 18.32 15.11
CA GLU A 143 -11.60 19.73 14.76
C GLU A 143 -10.58 19.98 13.62
N SER A 144 -9.39 19.35 13.67
CA SER A 144 -8.37 19.50 12.63
C SER A 144 -8.86 18.89 11.30
N ILE A 145 -9.57 17.77 11.34
CA ILE A 145 -10.14 17.10 10.18
C ILE A 145 -11.25 17.97 9.56
N ASP A 146 -12.21 18.44 10.35
CA ASP A 146 -13.31 19.27 9.88
C ASP A 146 -12.83 20.58 9.26
N LYS A 147 -11.77 21.18 9.83
CA LYS A 147 -11.15 22.38 9.29
C LYS A 147 -10.39 22.14 7.99
N ALA A 148 -9.76 20.96 7.85
CA ALA A 148 -8.96 20.63 6.68
C ALA A 148 -9.80 20.20 5.48
N ILE A 149 -10.96 19.56 5.70
CA ILE A 149 -11.85 19.08 4.64
C ILE A 149 -12.77 20.21 4.19
N THR A 150 -12.72 20.56 2.92
CA THR A 150 -13.57 21.59 2.30
C THR A 150 -14.38 21.00 1.15
N LYS A 151 -15.30 21.79 0.59
CA LYS A 151 -16.05 21.40 -0.63
C LYS A 151 -15.13 21.16 -1.85
N LYS A 152 -13.89 21.69 -1.79
CA LYS A 152 -12.89 21.54 -2.85
C LYS A 152 -12.03 20.30 -2.66
N THR A 153 -12.02 19.68 -1.47
CA THR A 153 -11.27 18.44 -1.19
C THR A 153 -11.85 17.30 -2.02
N LYS A 154 -11.04 16.78 -2.93
CA LYS A 154 -11.42 15.70 -3.86
C LYS A 154 -10.68 14.40 -3.56
N LEU A 155 -9.56 14.51 -2.87
CA LEU A 155 -8.74 13.37 -2.51
C LEU A 155 -8.13 13.61 -1.13
N ALA A 156 -8.16 12.57 -0.29
CA ALA A 156 -7.43 12.52 0.98
C ALA A 156 -6.50 11.31 0.97
N ALA A 157 -5.22 11.55 1.22
CA ALA A 157 -4.17 10.54 1.26
C ALA A 157 -3.55 10.54 2.66
N ILE A 158 -4.10 9.71 3.54
CA ILE A 158 -3.80 9.69 4.97
C ILE A 158 -3.11 8.38 5.35
N THR A 159 -2.14 8.46 6.23
CA THR A 159 -1.48 7.30 6.85
C THR A 159 -2.43 6.67 7.87
N HIS A 160 -2.66 5.36 7.78
CA HIS A 160 -3.49 4.66 8.77
C HIS A 160 -2.73 4.45 10.09
N ILE A 161 -1.48 3.99 10.00
CA ILE A 161 -0.60 3.83 11.17
C ILE A 161 0.75 4.44 10.81
N SER A 162 1.17 5.43 11.59
CA SER A 162 2.45 6.11 11.33
C SER A 162 3.62 5.15 11.50
N ASN A 163 4.48 5.08 10.47
CA ASN A 163 5.71 4.29 10.51
C ASN A 163 6.78 4.84 11.47
N VAL A 164 6.63 6.09 11.91
CA VAL A 164 7.59 6.76 12.82
C VAL A 164 7.16 6.62 14.27
N ILE A 165 5.91 6.96 14.57
CA ILE A 165 5.40 7.04 15.96
C ILE A 165 4.42 5.92 16.32
N GLY A 166 3.99 5.10 15.34
CA GLY A 166 3.05 4.00 15.56
C GLY A 166 1.63 4.45 15.95
N LYS A 167 1.30 5.73 15.78
CA LYS A 167 -0.04 6.26 16.09
C LYS A 167 -1.04 5.84 15.00
N VAL A 168 -2.26 5.51 15.43
CA VAL A 168 -3.41 5.16 14.58
C VAL A 168 -4.34 6.36 14.50
#